data_1b2abd9fc0dfeec509b33e61ea035fee
#
_entry.id   1b2abd9fc0dfeec509b33e61ea035fee
#
_cell.length_a   1.000
_cell.length_b   1.000
_cell.length_c   1.000
_cell.angle_alpha   90.00
_cell.angle_beta   90.00
_cell.angle_gamma   90.00
#
_symmetry.space_group_name_H-M   'P 1'
#
loop_
_entity.id
_entity.type
_entity.pdbx_description
1 polymer ?
#
loop_
_entity_poly.entity_id
_entity_poly.type
_entity_poly.pdbx_seq_one_letter_code
_entity_poly.pdbx_strand_id
1 'polypeptide(L)' 'MLIAVRAEVENVSHWRKQFKTHDELFKSQGVTVVYMGASENNKVISVFNT' A
#
# COMPACT_ATOMS: atom_id res chain seq x y z
N MET A 1 -8.06 1.58 13.91
CA MET A 1 -7.86 0.12 13.69
C MET A 1 -6.80 -0.09 12.64
N LEU A 2 -5.86 -1.00 12.88
CA LEU A 2 -4.80 -1.32 11.91
C LEU A 2 -5.21 -2.49 11.05
N ILE A 3 -5.02 -2.33 9.74
CA ILE A 3 -5.32 -3.37 8.76
C ILE A 3 -4.06 -3.64 7.96
N ALA A 4 -3.64 -4.91 7.93
CA ALA A 4 -2.51 -5.34 7.14
C ALA A 4 -3.00 -6.06 5.88
N VAL A 5 -2.49 -5.62 4.73
CA VAL A 5 -2.84 -6.21 3.43
C VAL A 5 -1.58 -6.73 2.77
N ARG A 6 -1.61 -7.98 2.34
CA ARG A 6 -0.53 -8.58 1.57
C ARG A 6 -1.04 -8.89 0.16
N ALA A 7 -0.21 -8.60 -0.81
CA ALA A 7 -0.55 -8.83 -2.21
C ALA A 7 0.68 -9.25 -2.99
N GLU A 8 0.44 -9.87 -4.14
CA GLU A 8 1.49 -10.21 -5.07
C GLU A 8 1.27 -9.36 -6.33
N VAL A 9 2.32 -8.68 -6.79
CA VAL A 9 2.25 -7.77 -7.93
C VAL A 9 3.27 -8.18 -8.99
N GLU A 10 2.99 -7.83 -10.23
CA GLU A 10 3.91 -8.13 -11.33
C GLU A 10 5.13 -7.22 -11.33
N ASN A 11 4.95 -5.98 -10.89
CA ASN A 11 6.01 -4.98 -10.91
C ASN A 11 5.88 -4.08 -9.69
N VAL A 12 6.86 -4.17 -8.79
CA VAL A 12 6.85 -3.40 -7.54
C VAL A 12 6.95 -1.89 -7.80
N SER A 13 7.75 -1.48 -8.78
CA SER A 13 7.88 -0.06 -9.11
C SER A 13 6.57 0.53 -9.60
N HIS A 14 5.86 -0.21 -10.41
CA HIS A 14 4.55 0.21 -10.91
C HIS A 14 3.53 0.27 -9.78
N TRP A 15 3.53 -0.71 -8.91
CA TRP A 15 2.67 -0.75 -7.74
C TRP A 15 2.89 0.47 -6.84
N ARG A 16 4.15 0.82 -6.61
CA ARG A 16 4.47 1.99 -5.78
C ARG A 16 3.97 3.29 -6.41
N LYS A 17 4.10 3.43 -7.71
CA LYS A 17 3.60 4.61 -8.42
C LYS A 17 2.09 4.73 -8.30
N GLN A 18 1.37 3.64 -8.51
CA GLN A 18 -0.07 3.64 -8.38
C GLN A 18 -0.52 3.94 -6.95
N PHE A 19 0.16 3.36 -5.99
CA PHE A 19 -0.16 3.56 -4.58
C PHE A 19 0.02 5.03 -4.18
N LYS A 20 1.09 5.64 -4.68
CA LYS A 20 1.37 7.05 -4.40
C LYS A 20 0.30 7.96 -4.99
N THR A 21 -0.20 7.62 -6.18
CA THR A 21 -1.27 8.36 -6.83
C THR A 21 -2.58 8.29 -6.03
N HIS A 22 -2.83 7.17 -5.37
CA HIS A 22 -4.05 6.96 -4.59
C HIS A 22 -3.93 7.43 -3.14
N ASP A 23 -2.77 7.92 -2.72
CA ASP A 23 -2.55 8.35 -1.34
C ASP A 23 -3.52 9.46 -0.93
N GLU A 24 -3.74 10.42 -1.80
CA GLU A 24 -4.68 11.50 -1.53
C GLU A 24 -6.12 10.99 -1.37
N LEU A 25 -6.49 9.99 -2.16
CA LEU A 25 -7.79 9.38 -2.06
C LEU A 25 -7.99 8.70 -0.71
N PHE A 26 -6.98 7.98 -0.25
CA PHE A 26 -7.02 7.33 1.07
C PHE A 26 -7.17 8.36 2.17
N LYS A 27 -6.44 9.48 2.09
CA LYS A 27 -6.54 10.55 3.09
C LYS A 27 -7.94 11.13 3.14
N SER A 28 -8.58 11.33 2.00
CA SER A 28 -9.93 11.87 1.95
C SER A 28 -10.97 10.92 2.56
N GLN A 29 -10.66 9.63 2.60
CA GLN A 29 -11.53 8.63 3.21
C GLN A 29 -11.19 8.35 4.68
N GLY A 30 -10.25 9.08 5.25
CA GLY A 30 -9.84 8.88 6.63
C GLY A 30 -8.91 7.70 6.84
N VAL A 31 -8.28 7.23 5.78
CA VAL A 31 -7.33 6.10 5.84
C VAL A 31 -5.90 6.64 5.82
N THR A 32 -5.10 6.22 6.79
CA THR A 32 -3.70 6.60 6.87
C THR A 32 -2.83 5.40 6.56
N VAL A 33 -1.87 5.57 5.65
CA VAL A 33 -0.89 4.54 5.35
C VAL A 33 0.21 4.58 6.41
N VAL A 34 0.29 3.53 7.22
CA VAL A 34 1.26 3.45 8.31
C VAL A 34 2.59 2.87 7.83
N TYR A 35 2.51 1.84 7.01
CA TYR A 35 3.69 1.16 6.50
C TYR A 35 3.42 0.62 5.11
N MET A 36 4.44 0.65 4.27
CA MET A 36 4.37 0.10 2.92
C MET A 36 5.75 -0.46 2.58
N GLY A 37 5.81 -1.72 2.22
CA GLY A 37 7.06 -2.37 1.90
C GLY A 37 6.89 -3.45 0.85
N ALA A 38 8.01 -3.86 0.29
CA ALA A 38 8.07 -4.94 -0.70
C ALA A 38 9.11 -5.96 -0.27
N SER A 39 8.79 -7.23 -0.46
CA SER A 39 9.71 -8.32 -0.21
C SER A 39 10.13 -8.96 -1.54
N GLU A 40 10.92 -10.02 -1.45
CA GLU A 40 11.31 -10.78 -2.63
C GLU A 40 10.09 -11.40 -3.31
N ASN A 41 10.24 -11.74 -4.58
CA ASN A 41 9.19 -12.39 -5.40
C ASN A 41 7.96 -11.51 -5.63
N ASN A 42 8.16 -10.18 -5.71
CA ASN A 42 7.09 -9.23 -6.02
C ASN A 42 5.93 -9.27 -5.03
N LYS A 43 6.21 -9.62 -3.79
CA LYS A 43 5.21 -9.59 -2.73
C LYS A 43 5.30 -8.26 -2.01
N VAL A 44 4.16 -7.67 -1.74
CA VAL A 44 4.07 -6.37 -1.08
C VAL A 44 3.20 -6.47 0.16
N ILE A 45 3.48 -5.62 1.12
CA ILE A 45 2.68 -5.51 2.33
C ILE A 45 2.36 -4.05 2.59
N SER A 46 1.13 -3.80 2.98
CA SER A 46 0.68 -2.46 3.32
C SER A 46 -0.08 -2.52 4.64
N VAL A 47 0.17 -1.54 5.51
CA VAL A 47 -0.55 -1.44 6.79
C VAL A 47 -1.25 -0.09 6.81
N PHE A 48 -2.53 -0.13 7.07
CA PHE A 48 -3.37 1.06 7.11
C PHE A 48 -3.98 1.23 8.50
N ASN A 49 -4.25 2.47 8.85
CA ASN A 49 -5.01 2.81 10.04
C ASN A 49 -6.30 3.52 9.62
N THR A 50 -7.42 2.96 10.01
CA THR A 50 -8.73 3.52 9.69
C THR A 50 -9.52 3.88 10.94
#